data_f072c6ccb4fd6764160497dbc330cc3d
#
_entry.id   f072c6ccb4fd6764160497dbc330cc3d
#
_cell.length_a   1.000
_cell.length_b   1.000
_cell.length_c   1.000
_cell.angle_alpha   90.00
_cell.angle_beta   90.00
_cell.angle_gamma   90.00
#
_symmetry.space_group_name_H-M   'P 1'
#
loop_
_entity.id
_entity.type
_entity.pdbx_description
1 polymer ?
#
loop_
_entity_poly.entity_id
_entity_poly.type
_entity_poly.pdbx_seq_one_letter_code
_entity_poly.pdbx_strand_id
1 'polypeptide(L)'
;NKETYLGIEFGSTRIKAVLTGADHTPIASGSYDWENQYEDGIWTYHLDMIWRGLKECYRSLREEVGSRYGVELEGTKAIGISAMMHGYLAFDENGELLVPFRTWRNTITQEAADKLTDVFQYNIPQRWSIAHLYQAVLNQEPHVSKVRFITTLSGYLHWKLTGERVLGIGDAAGMFPIDSSIRDYHPKMLSQFDELIRENEYPWKIEEILPKVLCAGDKAGT
;
A
#
# COMPACT_ATOMS: atom_id res chain seq x y z
N ASN A 1 -8.94 14.13 24.66
CA ASN A 1 -9.12 13.58 23.30
C ASN A 1 -8.53 14.46 22.20
N LYS A 2 -8.49 15.83 22.36
CA LYS A 2 -8.05 16.76 21.29
C LYS A 2 -6.52 16.82 21.08
N GLU A 3 -5.73 16.32 21.99
CA GLU A 3 -4.26 16.34 21.96
C GLU A 3 -3.68 14.93 21.82
N THR A 4 -4.45 14.01 21.25
CA THR A 4 -4.01 12.64 21.03
C THR A 4 -3.80 12.34 19.56
N TYR A 5 -2.88 11.42 19.27
CA TYR A 5 -2.50 10.97 17.93
C TYR A 5 -2.59 9.43 17.88
N LEU A 6 -3.06 8.91 16.77
CA LEU A 6 -3.25 7.47 16.57
C LEU A 6 -2.30 6.96 15.49
N GLY A 7 -1.42 6.04 15.85
CA GLY A 7 -0.61 5.26 14.91
C GLY A 7 -1.23 3.89 14.71
N ILE A 8 -1.37 3.43 13.46
CA ILE A 8 -1.86 2.09 13.14
C ILE A 8 -0.86 1.41 12.22
N GLU A 9 -0.40 0.23 12.60
CA GLU A 9 0.52 -0.61 11.83
C GLU A 9 -0.16 -1.90 11.37
N PHE A 10 -0.13 -2.16 10.08
CA PHE A 10 -0.55 -3.43 9.48
C PHE A 10 0.68 -4.31 9.23
N GLY A 11 1.13 -5.01 10.27
CA GLY A 11 2.20 -5.98 10.16
C GLY A 11 1.74 -7.30 9.54
N SER A 12 2.67 -8.18 9.20
CA SER A 12 2.36 -9.45 8.51
C SER A 12 1.62 -10.48 9.38
N THR A 13 1.68 -10.35 10.70
CA THR A 13 1.03 -11.28 11.65
C THR A 13 0.10 -10.58 12.64
N ARG A 14 0.15 -9.25 12.69
CA ARG A 14 -0.62 -8.47 13.66
C ARG A 14 -0.88 -7.07 13.16
N ILE A 15 -2.10 -6.58 13.37
CA ILE A 15 -2.45 -5.17 13.27
C ILE A 15 -2.31 -4.58 14.67
N LYS A 16 -1.65 -3.44 14.81
CA LYS A 16 -1.45 -2.73 16.08
C LYS A 16 -1.92 -1.29 15.96
N ALA A 17 -2.52 -0.78 17.01
CA ALA A 17 -2.87 0.62 17.16
C ALA A 17 -2.27 1.16 18.45
N VAL A 18 -1.69 2.35 18.40
CA VAL A 18 -1.12 3.04 19.57
C VAL A 18 -1.65 4.45 19.61
N LEU A 19 -2.31 4.79 20.70
CA LEU A 19 -2.72 6.14 21.03
C LEU A 19 -1.61 6.83 21.81
N THR A 20 -1.18 8.01 21.38
CA THR A 20 -0.15 8.80 22.06
C THR A 20 -0.67 10.16 22.47
N GLY A 21 -0.04 10.76 23.48
CA GLY A 21 -0.19 12.18 23.84
C GLY A 21 0.60 13.12 22.94
N ALA A 22 0.56 14.42 23.24
CA ALA A 22 1.30 15.45 22.52
C ALA A 22 2.84 15.30 22.64
N ASP A 23 3.29 14.65 23.69
CA ASP A 23 4.70 14.33 23.97
C ASP A 23 5.14 12.98 23.34
N HIS A 24 4.25 12.36 22.54
CA HIS A 24 4.42 11.01 21.95
C HIS A 24 4.50 9.86 22.96
N THR A 25 4.19 10.08 24.23
CA THR A 25 4.10 9.01 25.22
C THR A 25 2.90 8.12 24.91
N PRO A 26 3.07 6.78 24.85
CA PRO A 26 1.94 5.86 24.66
C PRO A 26 0.93 5.95 25.80
N ILE A 27 -0.34 6.14 25.45
CA ILE A 27 -1.46 6.22 26.38
C ILE A 27 -2.18 4.87 26.46
N ALA A 28 -2.51 4.30 25.31
CA ALA A 28 -3.20 3.03 25.17
C ALA A 28 -2.80 2.34 23.87
N SER A 29 -3.05 1.06 23.79
CA SER A 29 -2.79 0.25 22.60
C SER A 29 -3.93 -0.72 22.32
N GLY A 30 -4.05 -1.15 21.08
CA GLY A 30 -4.92 -2.22 20.66
C GLY A 30 -4.22 -3.10 19.66
N SER A 31 -4.68 -4.33 19.52
CA SER A 31 -4.10 -5.25 18.54
C SER A 31 -5.13 -6.26 18.04
N TYR A 32 -4.84 -6.81 16.87
CA TYR A 32 -5.58 -7.90 16.26
C TYR A 32 -4.60 -8.82 15.53
N ASP A 33 -4.58 -10.09 15.89
CA ASP A 33 -3.75 -11.09 15.23
C ASP A 33 -4.44 -11.58 13.96
N TRP A 34 -3.69 -11.67 12.89
CA TRP A 34 -4.15 -12.16 11.60
C TRP A 34 -3.05 -12.92 10.86
N GLU A 35 -3.43 -13.64 9.81
CA GLU A 35 -2.49 -14.41 8.99
C GLU A 35 -2.79 -14.20 7.53
N ASN A 36 -1.75 -14.26 6.68
CA ASN A 36 -1.95 -14.31 5.25
C ASN A 36 -2.41 -15.71 4.83
N GLN A 37 -3.17 -15.77 3.76
CA GLN A 37 -3.66 -17.00 3.13
C GLN A 37 -2.77 -17.36 1.93
N TYR A 38 -2.66 -18.64 1.65
CA TYR A 38 -2.06 -19.13 0.43
C TYR A 38 -3.15 -19.81 -0.40
N GLU A 39 -3.57 -19.16 -1.48
CA GLU A 39 -4.68 -19.56 -2.33
C GLU A 39 -4.27 -19.50 -3.80
N ASP A 40 -4.53 -20.57 -4.55
CA ASP A 40 -4.21 -20.67 -5.97
C ASP A 40 -2.76 -20.27 -6.33
N GLY A 41 -1.81 -20.59 -5.45
CA GLY A 41 -0.41 -20.24 -5.64
C GLY A 41 -0.02 -18.80 -5.23
N ILE A 42 -0.94 -18.04 -4.63
CA ILE A 42 -0.76 -16.64 -4.25
C ILE A 42 -0.84 -16.46 -2.74
N TRP A 43 0.15 -15.82 -2.15
CA TRP A 43 0.09 -15.29 -0.79
C TRP A 43 -0.71 -13.99 -0.78
N THR A 44 -1.83 -13.97 -0.08
CA THR A 44 -2.80 -12.87 -0.07
C THR A 44 -3.32 -12.54 1.32
N TYR A 45 -3.98 -11.37 1.45
CA TYR A 45 -4.92 -11.01 2.51
C TYR A 45 -6.19 -10.52 1.82
N HIS A 46 -7.35 -11.06 2.19
CA HIS A 46 -8.62 -10.57 1.66
C HIS A 46 -8.95 -9.17 2.20
N LEU A 47 -9.52 -8.31 1.36
CA LEU A 47 -9.81 -6.92 1.75
C LEU A 47 -10.78 -6.81 2.93
N ASP A 48 -11.75 -7.71 3.04
CA ASP A 48 -12.67 -7.78 4.17
C ASP A 48 -11.99 -8.12 5.49
N MET A 49 -10.95 -8.96 5.46
CA MET A 49 -10.12 -9.26 6.62
C MET A 49 -9.31 -8.06 7.08
N ILE A 50 -8.80 -7.26 6.14
CA ILE A 50 -8.08 -6.01 6.43
C ILE A 50 -8.99 -5.07 7.22
N TRP A 51 -10.22 -4.85 6.74
CA TRP A 51 -11.19 -3.98 7.41
C TRP A 51 -11.70 -4.55 8.73
N ARG A 52 -11.92 -5.86 8.80
CA ARG A 52 -12.27 -6.53 10.06
C ARG A 52 -11.17 -6.34 11.09
N GLY A 53 -9.92 -6.62 10.69
CA GLY A 53 -8.77 -6.48 11.57
C GLY A 53 -8.56 -5.05 12.06
N LEU A 54 -8.76 -4.05 11.20
CA LEU A 54 -8.72 -2.64 11.61
C LEU A 54 -9.79 -2.32 12.67
N LYS A 55 -11.04 -2.74 12.43
CA LYS A 55 -12.15 -2.51 13.36
C LYS A 55 -11.91 -3.17 14.71
N GLU A 56 -11.46 -4.42 14.72
CA GLU A 56 -11.17 -5.17 15.95
C GLU A 56 -9.98 -4.56 16.72
N CYS A 57 -8.92 -4.19 16.01
CA CYS A 57 -7.76 -3.51 16.60
C CYS A 57 -8.17 -2.16 17.24
N TYR A 58 -8.98 -1.37 16.55
CA TYR A 58 -9.48 -0.09 17.08
C TYR A 58 -10.44 -0.29 18.24
N ARG A 59 -11.31 -1.31 18.21
CA ARG A 59 -12.18 -1.68 19.32
C ARG A 59 -11.36 -2.01 20.56
N SER A 60 -10.35 -2.88 20.42
CA SER A 60 -9.43 -3.24 21.52
C SER A 60 -8.77 -1.99 22.14
N LEU A 61 -8.33 -1.04 21.30
CA LEU A 61 -7.78 0.23 21.77
C LEU A 61 -8.80 1.04 22.59
N ARG A 62 -10.04 1.17 22.10
CA ARG A 62 -11.11 1.90 22.82
C ARG A 62 -11.44 1.25 24.16
N GLU A 63 -11.48 -0.07 24.22
CA GLU A 63 -11.72 -0.84 25.46
C GLU A 63 -10.61 -0.58 26.47
N GLU A 64 -9.33 -0.54 26.04
CA GLU A 64 -8.22 -0.19 26.94
C GLU A 64 -8.34 1.26 27.46
N VAL A 65 -8.68 2.23 26.60
CA VAL A 65 -8.89 3.61 27.00
C VAL A 65 -10.01 3.71 28.04
N GLY A 66 -11.15 3.06 27.79
CA GLY A 66 -12.28 3.04 28.71
C GLY A 66 -11.95 2.40 30.06
N SER A 67 -11.31 1.25 30.03
CA SER A 67 -10.91 0.49 31.21
C SER A 67 -9.88 1.24 32.07
N ARG A 68 -8.90 1.88 31.43
CA ARG A 68 -7.75 2.50 32.09
C ARG A 68 -8.05 3.92 32.60
N TYR A 69 -8.86 4.67 31.87
CA TYR A 69 -9.08 6.09 32.15
C TYR A 69 -10.54 6.45 32.42
N GLY A 70 -11.48 5.52 32.31
CA GLY A 70 -12.90 5.78 32.53
C GLY A 70 -13.54 6.76 31.55
N VAL A 71 -12.94 6.93 30.36
CA VAL A 71 -13.40 7.86 29.32
C VAL A 71 -13.58 7.14 27.97
N GLU A 72 -14.45 7.68 27.15
CA GLU A 72 -14.60 7.20 25.77
C GLU A 72 -13.64 7.96 24.82
N LEU A 73 -13.03 7.23 23.88
CA LEU A 73 -12.23 7.81 22.82
C LEU A 73 -13.15 8.31 21.71
N GLU A 74 -13.38 9.61 21.64
CA GLU A 74 -14.27 10.24 20.65
C GLU A 74 -13.55 10.57 19.33
N GLY A 75 -12.22 10.79 19.39
CA GLY A 75 -11.41 11.13 18.21
C GLY A 75 -9.98 11.46 18.57
N THR A 76 -9.19 11.67 17.53
CA THR A 76 -7.77 12.02 17.61
C THR A 76 -7.47 13.21 16.70
N LYS A 77 -6.37 13.92 16.96
CA LYS A 77 -5.95 15.08 16.16
C LYS A 77 -5.40 14.66 14.79
N ALA A 78 -4.76 13.50 14.73
CA ALA A 78 -4.26 12.92 13.49
C ALA A 78 -4.19 11.41 13.59
N ILE A 79 -4.22 10.74 12.43
CA ILE A 79 -4.01 9.31 12.27
C ILE A 79 -2.84 9.11 11.32
N GLY A 80 -1.87 8.27 11.71
CA GLY A 80 -0.80 7.79 10.86
C GLY A 80 -0.97 6.31 10.58
N ILE A 81 -0.79 5.90 9.32
CA ILE A 81 -0.89 4.50 8.91
C ILE A 81 0.45 4.04 8.38
N SER A 82 0.90 2.90 8.89
CA SER A 82 2.01 2.12 8.34
C SER A 82 1.50 0.73 7.99
N ALA A 83 2.04 0.14 6.94
CA ALA A 83 1.70 -1.22 6.54
C ALA A 83 2.93 -1.93 5.99
N MET A 84 2.83 -3.25 5.83
CA MET A 84 3.86 -4.02 5.13
C MET A 84 4.06 -3.42 3.74
N MET A 85 5.32 -3.14 3.40
CA MET A 85 5.71 -2.56 2.12
C MET A 85 5.52 -3.54 0.96
N HIS A 86 5.55 -2.99 -0.26
CA HIS A 86 5.52 -3.75 -1.49
C HIS A 86 4.19 -4.45 -1.77
N GLY A 87 4.20 -5.35 -2.73
CA GLY A 87 3.03 -6.08 -3.17
C GLY A 87 2.24 -5.35 -4.26
N TYR A 88 1.11 -5.93 -4.63
CA TYR A 88 0.35 -5.50 -5.79
C TYR A 88 -1.15 -5.54 -5.50
N LEU A 89 -1.74 -4.37 -5.36
CA LEU A 89 -3.18 -4.12 -5.31
C LEU A 89 -3.54 -3.35 -6.57
N ALA A 90 -4.35 -3.94 -7.45
CA ALA A 90 -4.74 -3.36 -8.73
C ALA A 90 -6.26 -3.17 -8.79
N PHE A 91 -6.69 -1.98 -9.16
CA PHE A 91 -8.08 -1.55 -9.17
C PHE A 91 -8.51 -1.05 -10.54
N ASP A 92 -9.78 -1.26 -10.86
CA ASP A 92 -10.42 -0.71 -12.06
C ASP A 92 -10.91 0.74 -11.88
N GLU A 93 -11.64 1.24 -12.84
CA GLU A 93 -12.21 2.60 -12.83
C GLU A 93 -13.24 2.83 -11.70
N ASN A 94 -13.92 1.77 -11.26
CA ASN A 94 -14.91 1.83 -10.16
C ASN A 94 -14.24 1.66 -8.79
N GLY A 95 -12.93 1.38 -8.75
CA GLY A 95 -12.20 1.10 -7.52
C GLY A 95 -12.42 -0.30 -6.98
N GLU A 96 -12.81 -1.24 -7.85
CA GLU A 96 -12.96 -2.66 -7.54
C GLU A 96 -11.62 -3.38 -7.73
N LEU A 97 -11.29 -4.28 -6.81
CA LEU A 97 -10.07 -5.08 -6.87
C LEU A 97 -10.13 -6.07 -8.04
N LEU A 98 -9.18 -6.00 -8.94
CA LEU A 98 -9.14 -6.78 -10.17
C LEU A 98 -8.63 -8.22 -10.00
N VAL A 99 -7.70 -8.41 -9.06
CA VAL A 99 -7.07 -9.70 -8.74
C VAL A 99 -6.80 -9.77 -7.25
N PRO A 100 -6.64 -10.96 -6.64
CA PRO A 100 -6.25 -11.06 -5.24
C PRO A 100 -5.00 -10.24 -4.93
N PHE A 101 -4.94 -9.62 -3.74
CA PHE A 101 -3.77 -8.88 -3.29
C PHE A 101 -2.53 -9.80 -3.30
N ARG A 102 -1.54 -9.48 -4.13
CA ARG A 102 -0.25 -10.19 -4.19
C ARG A 102 0.70 -9.55 -3.20
N THR A 103 0.95 -10.21 -2.08
CA THR A 103 1.81 -9.69 -1.01
C THR A 103 3.29 -9.77 -1.35
N TRP A 104 4.14 -9.14 -0.54
CA TRP A 104 5.59 -9.19 -0.65
C TRP A 104 6.20 -10.61 -0.55
N ARG A 105 5.43 -11.59 -0.05
CA ARG A 105 5.87 -13.00 0.06
C ARG A 105 5.86 -13.76 -1.26
N ASN A 106 5.19 -13.24 -2.28
CA ASN A 106 5.12 -13.89 -3.57
C ASN A 106 6.45 -13.80 -4.31
N THR A 107 6.95 -14.93 -4.79
CA THR A 107 8.18 -15.05 -5.57
C THR A 107 7.89 -15.45 -7.03
N ILE A 108 6.75 -15.03 -7.56
CA ILE A 108 6.22 -15.41 -8.88
C ILE A 108 6.63 -14.45 -10.00
N THR A 109 7.50 -13.49 -9.73
CA THR A 109 7.80 -12.36 -10.61
C THR A 109 9.28 -12.30 -11.03
N GLN A 110 10.00 -13.45 -11.00
CA GLN A 110 11.42 -13.47 -11.30
C GLN A 110 11.72 -12.99 -12.72
N GLU A 111 10.99 -13.49 -13.72
CA GLU A 111 11.18 -13.09 -15.11
C GLU A 111 10.99 -11.60 -15.34
N ALA A 112 9.93 -11.03 -14.77
CA ALA A 112 9.66 -9.60 -14.83
C ALA A 112 10.73 -8.77 -14.13
N ALA A 113 11.16 -9.19 -12.94
CA ALA A 113 12.20 -8.51 -12.17
C ALA A 113 13.54 -8.47 -12.93
N ASP A 114 13.95 -9.57 -13.53
CA ASP A 114 15.19 -9.67 -14.33
C ASP A 114 15.12 -8.75 -15.56
N LYS A 115 14.03 -8.83 -16.33
CA LYS A 115 13.84 -7.98 -17.53
C LYS A 115 13.79 -6.49 -17.19
N LEU A 116 13.09 -6.11 -16.14
CA LEU A 116 13.02 -4.70 -15.70
C LEU A 116 14.37 -4.21 -15.19
N THR A 117 15.12 -5.05 -14.47
CA THR A 117 16.48 -4.73 -14.03
C THR A 117 17.39 -4.45 -15.23
N ASP A 118 17.32 -5.27 -16.28
CA ASP A 118 18.09 -5.07 -17.49
C ASP A 118 17.69 -3.81 -18.26
N VAL A 119 16.38 -3.54 -18.40
CA VAL A 119 15.88 -2.37 -19.12
C VAL A 119 16.22 -1.07 -18.39
N PHE A 120 16.03 -1.05 -17.07
CA PHE A 120 16.25 0.15 -16.28
C PHE A 120 17.73 0.35 -15.89
N GLN A 121 18.56 -0.68 -16.01
CA GLN A 121 19.92 -0.72 -15.42
C GLN A 121 19.88 -0.35 -13.93
N TYR A 122 18.84 -0.85 -13.26
CA TYR A 122 18.53 -0.59 -11.86
C TYR A 122 17.89 -1.84 -11.25
N ASN A 123 18.35 -2.26 -10.08
CA ASN A 123 17.85 -3.47 -9.43
C ASN A 123 16.36 -3.38 -9.07
N ILE A 124 15.54 -4.24 -9.68
CA ILE A 124 14.11 -4.35 -9.40
C ILE A 124 13.85 -5.67 -8.66
N PRO A 125 13.60 -5.63 -7.35
CA PRO A 125 13.25 -6.82 -6.58
C PRO A 125 11.90 -7.42 -6.98
N GLN A 126 11.76 -8.74 -6.91
CA GLN A 126 10.53 -9.45 -7.24
C GLN A 126 9.28 -8.95 -6.49
N ARG A 127 9.44 -8.48 -5.25
CA ARG A 127 8.35 -8.02 -4.39
C ARG A 127 7.78 -6.65 -4.75
N TRP A 128 8.43 -5.90 -5.65
CA TRP A 128 7.96 -4.56 -6.05
C TRP A 128 6.70 -4.63 -6.90
N SER A 129 5.83 -3.61 -6.76
CA SER A 129 4.55 -3.56 -7.47
C SER A 129 4.74 -3.59 -8.99
N ILE A 130 5.78 -2.94 -9.52
CA ILE A 130 6.07 -2.93 -10.96
C ILE A 130 6.49 -4.31 -11.47
N ALA A 131 7.19 -5.13 -10.67
CA ALA A 131 7.53 -6.50 -11.04
C ALA A 131 6.27 -7.37 -11.15
N HIS A 132 5.32 -7.21 -10.24
CA HIS A 132 4.02 -7.89 -10.30
C HIS A 132 3.18 -7.45 -11.51
N LEU A 133 3.12 -6.16 -11.78
CA LEU A 133 2.40 -5.64 -12.96
C LEU A 133 3.02 -6.17 -14.24
N TYR A 134 4.35 -6.10 -14.38
CA TYR A 134 5.01 -6.55 -15.59
C TYR A 134 4.94 -8.09 -15.76
N GLN A 135 4.98 -8.85 -14.66
CA GLN A 135 4.74 -10.29 -14.73
C GLN A 135 3.33 -10.61 -15.24
N ALA A 136 2.32 -9.83 -14.81
CA ALA A 136 0.96 -9.98 -15.32
C ALA A 136 0.87 -9.64 -16.83
N VAL A 137 1.65 -8.66 -17.30
CA VAL A 137 1.79 -8.38 -18.74
C VAL A 137 2.40 -9.58 -19.47
N LEU A 138 3.50 -10.13 -18.98
CA LEU A 138 4.17 -11.30 -19.58
C LEU A 138 3.27 -12.53 -19.63
N ASN A 139 2.47 -12.72 -18.59
CA ASN A 139 1.48 -13.80 -18.51
C ASN A 139 0.20 -13.53 -19.31
N GLN A 140 0.07 -12.36 -19.94
CA GLN A 140 -1.14 -11.91 -20.66
C GLN A 140 -2.41 -11.98 -19.79
N GLU A 141 -2.28 -11.63 -18.51
CA GLU A 141 -3.40 -11.66 -17.58
C GLU A 141 -4.49 -10.64 -17.97
N PRO A 142 -5.77 -11.04 -18.09
CA PRO A 142 -6.83 -10.21 -18.68
C PRO A 142 -7.17 -8.96 -17.87
N HIS A 143 -6.79 -8.91 -16.59
CA HIS A 143 -7.06 -7.75 -15.74
C HIS A 143 -6.18 -6.54 -16.12
N VAL A 144 -5.02 -6.74 -16.75
CA VAL A 144 -4.03 -5.67 -17.00
C VAL A 144 -4.62 -4.52 -17.80
N SER A 145 -5.43 -4.81 -18.83
CA SER A 145 -6.10 -3.78 -19.65
C SER A 145 -7.13 -2.94 -18.87
N LYS A 146 -7.63 -3.47 -17.75
CA LYS A 146 -8.64 -2.82 -16.91
C LYS A 146 -8.04 -2.01 -15.77
N VAL A 147 -6.74 -2.12 -15.53
CA VAL A 147 -6.06 -1.38 -14.44
C VAL A 147 -6.25 0.13 -14.63
N ARG A 148 -6.61 0.82 -13.56
CA ARG A 148 -6.68 2.28 -13.47
C ARG A 148 -5.98 2.83 -12.25
N PHE A 149 -5.62 1.97 -11.32
CA PHE A 149 -4.86 2.35 -10.14
C PHE A 149 -4.16 1.13 -9.55
N ILE A 150 -2.88 1.27 -9.22
CA ILE A 150 -2.13 0.28 -8.44
C ILE A 150 -1.57 0.95 -7.18
N THR A 151 -1.49 0.21 -6.09
CA THR A 151 -0.96 0.74 -4.84
C THR A 151 -0.47 -0.37 -3.91
N THR A 152 0.13 0.03 -2.79
CA THR A 152 0.49 -0.82 -1.65
C THR A 152 -0.68 -0.90 -0.67
N LEU A 153 -0.53 -1.73 0.37
CA LEU A 153 -1.55 -1.83 1.42
C LEU A 153 -1.75 -0.50 2.17
N SER A 154 -0.66 0.23 2.47
CA SER A 154 -0.77 1.53 3.14
C SER A 154 -1.50 2.56 2.26
N GLY A 155 -1.17 2.59 0.97
CA GLY A 155 -1.84 3.47 0.01
C GLY A 155 -3.32 3.12 -0.18
N TYR A 156 -3.68 1.84 -0.20
CA TYR A 156 -5.07 1.40 -0.24
C TYR A 156 -5.87 1.88 0.97
N LEU A 157 -5.34 1.66 2.17
CA LEU A 157 -5.98 2.10 3.41
C LEU A 157 -6.14 3.62 3.46
N HIS A 158 -5.07 4.35 3.11
CA HIS A 158 -5.11 5.80 3.03
C HIS A 158 -6.19 6.29 2.06
N TRP A 159 -6.21 5.77 0.83
CA TRP A 159 -7.21 6.11 -0.17
C TRP A 159 -8.64 5.87 0.31
N LYS A 160 -8.90 4.70 0.90
CA LYS A 160 -10.24 4.37 1.38
C LYS A 160 -10.69 5.22 2.58
N LEU A 161 -9.76 5.74 3.38
CA LEU A 161 -10.06 6.60 4.54
C LEU A 161 -10.20 8.08 4.18
N THR A 162 -9.48 8.55 3.15
CA THR A 162 -9.40 9.98 2.81
C THR A 162 -9.97 10.33 1.44
N GLY A 163 -10.12 9.34 0.55
CA GLY A 163 -10.44 9.55 -0.86
C GLY A 163 -9.21 9.88 -1.74
N GLU A 164 -8.04 10.15 -1.14
CA GLU A 164 -6.84 10.60 -1.85
C GLU A 164 -5.96 9.42 -2.29
N ARG A 165 -5.60 9.37 -3.58
CA ARG A 165 -4.70 8.34 -4.16
C ARG A 165 -3.25 8.80 -4.10
N VAL A 166 -2.72 8.92 -2.91
CA VAL A 166 -1.36 9.40 -2.63
C VAL A 166 -0.57 8.36 -1.85
N LEU A 167 0.76 8.45 -1.91
CA LEU A 167 1.65 7.56 -1.19
C LEU A 167 2.92 8.32 -0.75
N GLY A 168 3.41 8.04 0.44
CA GLY A 168 4.67 8.59 0.91
C GLY A 168 5.85 8.08 0.06
N ILE A 169 6.81 8.94 -0.23
CA ILE A 169 7.96 8.65 -1.10
C ILE A 169 8.72 7.37 -0.69
N GLY A 170 8.80 7.08 0.61
CA GLY A 170 9.47 5.89 1.13
C GLY A 170 8.78 4.59 0.71
N ASP A 171 7.45 4.56 0.70
CA ASP A 171 6.67 3.40 0.27
C ASP A 171 6.55 3.36 -1.27
N ALA A 172 6.40 4.51 -1.92
CA ALA A 172 6.40 4.63 -3.39
C ALA A 172 7.70 4.08 -4.01
N ALA A 173 8.85 4.24 -3.33
CA ALA A 173 10.14 3.68 -3.74
C ALA A 173 10.16 2.13 -3.77
N GLY A 174 9.20 1.49 -3.13
CA GLY A 174 8.98 0.03 -3.22
C GLY A 174 7.98 -0.39 -4.30
N MET A 175 7.38 0.57 -5.00
CA MET A 175 6.48 0.32 -6.13
C MET A 175 7.20 0.49 -7.47
N PHE A 176 7.91 1.60 -7.63
CA PHE A 176 8.62 2.00 -8.83
C PHE A 176 9.85 2.84 -8.45
N PRO A 177 10.94 2.85 -9.27
CA PRO A 177 12.14 3.66 -8.97
C PRO A 177 11.84 5.14 -8.80
N ILE A 178 12.43 5.73 -7.76
CA ILE A 178 12.34 7.15 -7.44
C ILE A 178 13.62 7.89 -7.89
N ASP A 179 13.45 9.05 -8.48
CA ASP A 179 14.52 10.04 -8.66
C ASP A 179 14.54 10.98 -7.45
N SER A 180 15.55 10.85 -6.62
CA SER A 180 15.68 11.63 -5.38
C SER A 180 15.89 13.14 -5.63
N SER A 181 16.34 13.53 -6.82
CA SER A 181 16.58 14.94 -7.17
C SER A 181 15.26 15.70 -7.37
N ILE A 182 14.26 15.05 -7.93
CA ILE A 182 12.91 15.61 -8.13
C ILE A 182 11.91 15.12 -7.07
N ARG A 183 12.29 14.11 -6.27
CA ARG A 183 11.45 13.48 -5.23
C ARG A 183 10.14 12.87 -5.77
N ASP A 184 10.23 12.26 -6.94
CA ASP A 184 9.12 11.62 -7.64
C ASP A 184 9.62 10.40 -8.43
N TYR A 185 8.73 9.68 -9.09
CA TYR A 185 9.09 8.57 -9.96
C TYR A 185 10.08 8.97 -11.03
N HIS A 186 11.02 8.07 -11.35
CA HIS A 186 12.11 8.33 -12.27
C HIS A 186 11.60 8.49 -13.72
N PRO A 187 11.61 9.69 -14.34
CA PRO A 187 10.92 9.97 -15.61
C PRO A 187 11.41 9.10 -16.77
N LYS A 188 12.74 8.86 -16.85
CA LYS A 188 13.31 8.02 -17.89
C LYS A 188 12.81 6.58 -17.76
N MET A 189 12.71 6.04 -16.54
CA MET A 189 12.25 4.67 -16.35
C MET A 189 10.76 4.51 -16.59
N LEU A 190 9.93 5.53 -16.27
CA LEU A 190 8.53 5.57 -16.67
C LEU A 190 8.40 5.44 -18.21
N SER A 191 9.14 6.25 -18.98
CA SER A 191 9.14 6.18 -20.44
C SER A 191 9.67 4.84 -20.96
N GLN A 192 10.70 4.26 -20.33
CA GLN A 192 11.23 2.95 -20.71
C GLN A 192 10.20 1.83 -20.48
N PHE A 193 9.42 1.92 -19.39
CA PHE A 193 8.36 0.95 -19.12
C PHE A 193 7.22 1.06 -20.14
N ASP A 194 6.75 2.27 -20.44
CA ASP A 194 5.69 2.49 -21.44
C ASP A 194 6.13 2.00 -22.83
N GLU A 195 7.39 2.21 -23.22
CA GLU A 195 7.95 1.68 -24.46
C GLU A 195 8.02 0.15 -24.46
N LEU A 196 8.39 -0.47 -23.32
CA LEU A 196 8.49 -1.92 -23.18
C LEU A 196 7.15 -2.64 -23.41
N ILE A 197 6.04 -1.99 -23.03
CA ILE A 197 4.68 -2.56 -23.15
C ILE A 197 3.87 -1.97 -24.31
N ARG A 198 4.47 -1.15 -25.17
CA ARG A 198 3.78 -0.40 -26.24
C ARG A 198 2.95 -1.30 -27.15
N GLU A 199 3.46 -2.47 -27.51
CA GLU A 199 2.77 -3.40 -28.42
C GLU A 199 1.49 -4.03 -27.81
N ASN A 200 1.31 -3.93 -26.49
CA ASN A 200 0.11 -4.42 -25.82
C ASN A 200 -1.08 -3.47 -25.95
N GLU A 201 -0.86 -2.21 -26.38
CA GLU A 201 -1.88 -1.19 -26.61
C GLU A 201 -2.83 -0.97 -25.40
N TYR A 202 -2.28 -1.03 -24.16
CA TYR A 202 -3.08 -0.77 -22.96
C TYR A 202 -3.60 0.68 -22.94
N PRO A 203 -4.84 0.91 -22.43
CA PRO A 203 -5.48 2.23 -22.42
C PRO A 203 -4.98 3.13 -21.27
N TRP A 204 -3.77 2.90 -20.76
CA TRP A 204 -3.14 3.65 -19.69
C TRP A 204 -1.62 3.69 -19.89
N LYS A 205 -0.98 4.69 -19.31
CA LYS A 205 0.46 4.78 -19.10
C LYS A 205 0.79 4.50 -17.63
N ILE A 206 2.02 4.07 -17.37
CA ILE A 206 2.41 3.70 -16.00
C ILE A 206 2.21 4.85 -15.01
N GLU A 207 2.54 6.08 -15.37
CA GLU A 207 2.38 7.25 -14.51
C GLU A 207 0.91 7.51 -14.11
N GLU A 208 -0.04 7.19 -15.00
CA GLU A 208 -1.48 7.43 -14.79
C GLU A 208 -2.09 6.49 -13.75
N ILE A 209 -1.50 5.32 -13.55
CA ILE A 209 -2.00 4.29 -12.65
C ILE A 209 -1.25 4.21 -11.32
N LEU A 210 -0.12 4.90 -11.19
CA LEU A 210 0.64 5.01 -9.95
C LEU A 210 0.02 6.06 -8.99
N PRO A 211 0.15 5.90 -7.66
CA PRO A 211 -0.24 6.94 -6.71
C PRO A 211 0.65 8.17 -6.83
N LYS A 212 0.10 9.35 -6.58
CA LYS A 212 0.90 10.57 -6.46
C LYS A 212 1.87 10.47 -5.27
N VAL A 213 3.13 10.79 -5.50
CA VAL A 213 4.17 10.78 -4.46
C VAL A 213 4.05 12.02 -3.57
N LEU A 214 4.15 11.84 -2.26
CA LEU A 214 4.23 12.90 -1.26
C LEU A 214 5.47 12.74 -0.41
N CYS A 215 6.06 13.87 0.00
CA CYS A 215 7.17 13.89 0.96
C CYS A 215 6.67 13.95 2.40
N ALA A 216 7.55 13.64 3.35
CA ALA A 216 7.24 13.79 4.76
C ALA A 216 6.89 15.25 5.09
N GLY A 217 5.75 15.48 5.74
CA GLY A 217 5.23 16.80 6.07
C GLY A 217 4.20 17.36 5.08
N ASP A 218 4.06 16.77 3.89
CA ASP A 218 3.01 17.15 2.95
C ASP A 218 1.63 16.73 3.46
N LYS A 219 0.60 17.54 3.14
CA LYS A 219 -0.78 17.21 3.48
C LYS A 219 -1.25 16.04 2.61
N ALA A 220 -1.62 14.94 3.24
CA ALA A 220 -2.02 13.71 2.56
C ALA A 220 -3.55 13.46 2.51
N GLY A 221 -4.33 14.24 3.24
CA GLY A 221 -5.80 14.12 3.30
C GLY A 221 -6.35 14.53 4.66
N THR A 222 -7.67 14.51 4.79
CA THR A 222 -8.40 14.84 6.03
C THR A 222 -9.51 13.83 6.26
#